data_211c14c7142c08d3e599dbf4f224c54a
#
_entry.id   211c14c7142c08d3e599dbf4f224c54a
#
_cell.length_a   1.000
_cell.length_b   1.000
_cell.length_c   1.000
_cell.angle_alpha   90.00
_cell.angle_beta   90.00
_cell.angle_gamma   90.00
#
_symmetry.space_group_name_H-M   'P 1'
#
loop_
_entity.id
_entity.type
_entity.pdbx_description
1 polymer ?
#
loop_
_entity_poly.entity_id
_entity_poly.type
_entity_poly.pdbx_seq_one_letter_code
_entity_poly.pdbx_strand_id
1 'polypeptide(L)'
;VKGQLPCGVVFFVGYLFDGIRTNSGRGKHFSSVKTPQLFIFHFVTYSVLNLFTFLSSYDKIITYMFVNTFKLLSFLAFKLLIMKGSFCMPITEILERNAREFGNDVALVEVNPEIRETRRVTWKEYELIEPNPVCHYRREITWSVFNEKANRFANLLLSRGVKKGDKVGILLMNCLEWLPIYFGILKTGALAVPLNFRYTPEEIKYCLDLAEVDILVFGPEFIGRVEEIADEISKNRLLFYVGENCPSFAEHYDRLTANCASTTPYIELTDEDDAAIYFSSGTTGFPKAILHNHESLMHAARVEQNHHGQTKEDVFLCIPPLYHTGAKMHWFGSLISGSKAVLLKGVKPEFILDTVSREKCTIVWLLVPWAQDILDAIDSGEVTLSKYELSQWRLMHIGAQPVPPSLIARWKKVFPNHKYDTNYGLSESIGPGCVHLGMDNIDKVGAIGKAGFGWKVKIVDDKGNTVKRGEVGELCVKGPGVMTCYYRDPKATAETLKDGWLFTGDMAQEDEDGFIYLVDRKKDVIISGGENLYPVQIEDFLRSHDAIRDVAVIGLPDQRLGEIAAAIIELKPDHPCTEEEIMAFCQKLPRYKRPHKIIFADIPRNPTGKIEKPKLRKIYCGESLVAKQNHG
;
A
#
# COMPACT_ATOMS: atom_id res chain seq x y z
N VAL A 1 -57.76 10.60 -9.42
CA VAL A 1 -58.13 10.31 -10.80
C VAL A 1 -57.43 9.00 -11.15
N LYS A 2 -58.16 7.89 -11.28
CA LYS A 2 -57.67 6.59 -11.71
C LYS A 2 -57.43 6.65 -13.23
N GLY A 3 -56.18 6.69 -13.64
CA GLY A 3 -55.76 6.51 -15.03
C GLY A 3 -55.23 5.10 -15.22
N GLN A 4 -55.93 4.26 -15.98
CA GLN A 4 -55.48 2.96 -16.44
C GLN A 4 -54.26 3.12 -17.36
N LEU A 5 -53.21 2.40 -17.09
CA LEU A 5 -52.07 2.24 -18.01
C LEU A 5 -52.52 1.47 -19.27
N PRO A 6 -52.13 1.88 -20.48
CA PRO A 6 -52.48 1.15 -21.71
C PRO A 6 -51.87 -0.26 -21.72
N CYS A 7 -52.70 -1.24 -22.04
CA CYS A 7 -52.36 -2.68 -22.12
C CYS A 7 -51.11 -3.04 -22.98
N GLY A 8 -50.59 -2.13 -23.80
CA GLY A 8 -49.43 -2.37 -24.65
C GLY A 8 -48.07 -2.49 -23.92
N VAL A 9 -47.94 -1.91 -22.73
CA VAL A 9 -46.67 -1.93 -21.98
C VAL A 9 -46.45 -3.26 -21.26
N VAL A 10 -47.51 -3.92 -20.83
CA VAL A 10 -47.45 -5.21 -20.13
C VAL A 10 -47.09 -6.36 -21.12
N PHE A 11 -47.49 -6.24 -22.37
CA PHE A 11 -47.18 -7.23 -23.42
C PHE A 11 -45.71 -7.18 -23.86
N PHE A 12 -45.07 -6.01 -23.83
CA PHE A 12 -43.67 -5.87 -24.30
C PHE A 12 -42.64 -6.42 -23.30
N VAL A 13 -42.92 -6.38 -22.01
CA VAL A 13 -42.05 -6.96 -20.96
C VAL A 13 -42.15 -8.48 -20.94
N GLY A 14 -43.34 -9.05 -21.22
CA GLY A 14 -43.51 -10.51 -21.36
C GLY A 14 -42.77 -11.13 -22.54
N TYR A 15 -42.72 -10.46 -23.69
CA TYR A 15 -42.01 -10.95 -24.88
C TYR A 15 -40.47 -10.92 -24.74
N LEU A 16 -39.94 -10.05 -23.90
CA LEU A 16 -38.48 -9.99 -23.62
C LEU A 16 -38.00 -11.18 -22.78
N PHE A 17 -38.84 -11.75 -21.93
CA PHE A 17 -38.49 -12.88 -21.08
C PHE A 17 -38.77 -14.24 -21.75
N ASP A 18 -39.74 -14.35 -22.63
CA ASP A 18 -40.04 -15.59 -23.36
C ASP A 18 -39.06 -15.86 -24.51
N GLY A 19 -38.48 -14.82 -25.12
CA GLY A 19 -37.44 -14.97 -26.17
C GLY A 19 -36.15 -15.61 -25.69
N ILE A 20 -35.89 -15.59 -24.37
CA ILE A 20 -34.71 -16.20 -23.76
C ILE A 20 -34.89 -17.70 -23.47
N ARG A 21 -36.15 -18.18 -23.40
CA ARG A 21 -36.45 -19.60 -23.09
C ARG A 21 -36.58 -20.54 -24.30
N THR A 22 -36.69 -20.03 -25.50
CA THR A 22 -37.02 -20.90 -26.69
C THR A 22 -35.84 -21.23 -27.61
N ASN A 23 -34.61 -20.84 -27.29
CA ASN A 23 -33.44 -21.13 -28.15
C ASN A 23 -32.42 -22.13 -27.57
N SER A 24 -32.84 -23.03 -26.68
CA SER A 24 -31.99 -24.11 -26.15
C SER A 24 -32.21 -25.46 -26.82
N GLY A 25 -32.42 -25.50 -28.12
CA GLY A 25 -32.62 -26.76 -28.82
C GLY A 25 -32.23 -26.70 -30.27
N ARG A 26 -30.97 -26.79 -30.60
CA ARG A 26 -30.35 -27.50 -31.74
C ARG A 26 -28.86 -27.19 -31.81
N GLY A 27 -28.03 -28.21 -31.51
CA GLY A 27 -26.60 -28.12 -31.63
C GLY A 27 -26.13 -27.91 -33.07
N LYS A 28 -25.30 -26.91 -33.28
CA LYS A 28 -24.26 -26.86 -34.29
C LYS A 28 -23.10 -26.02 -33.74
N HIS A 29 -21.92 -26.57 -33.88
CA HIS A 29 -20.65 -25.95 -33.55
C HIS A 29 -20.56 -24.51 -34.06
N PHE A 30 -20.41 -23.54 -33.12
CA PHE A 30 -19.81 -22.25 -33.36
C PHE A 30 -18.66 -22.10 -32.37
N SER A 31 -17.49 -22.46 -32.84
CA SER A 31 -16.23 -22.04 -32.22
C SER A 31 -15.98 -20.59 -32.61
N SER A 32 -15.54 -19.79 -31.64
CA SER A 32 -15.05 -18.42 -31.78
C SER A 32 -16.10 -17.28 -31.89
N VAL A 33 -16.81 -16.99 -30.78
CA VAL A 33 -17.20 -15.60 -30.46
C VAL A 33 -16.85 -15.39 -29.01
N LYS A 34 -15.69 -14.76 -28.80
CA LYS A 34 -15.25 -14.25 -27.50
C LYS A 34 -16.11 -13.03 -27.13
N THR A 35 -16.77 -13.12 -26.00
CA THR A 35 -17.49 -12.15 -25.17
C THR A 35 -19.00 -12.02 -25.38
N PRO A 36 -19.81 -12.66 -24.49
CA PRO A 36 -21.25 -12.40 -24.38
C PRO A 36 -21.58 -10.94 -23.98
N GLN A 37 -20.62 -10.22 -23.44
CA GLN A 37 -20.79 -8.87 -22.89
C GLN A 37 -20.92 -7.77 -23.96
N LEU A 38 -20.18 -7.88 -25.08
CA LEU A 38 -20.31 -6.94 -26.21
C LEU A 38 -21.67 -7.08 -26.90
N PHE A 39 -22.21 -8.29 -26.94
CA PHE A 39 -23.51 -8.56 -27.54
C PHE A 39 -24.67 -7.99 -26.73
N ILE A 40 -24.59 -8.06 -25.39
CA ILE A 40 -25.57 -7.47 -24.48
C ILE A 40 -25.49 -5.93 -24.56
N PHE A 41 -24.32 -5.35 -24.61
CA PHE A 41 -24.13 -3.90 -24.73
C PHE A 41 -24.65 -3.36 -26.08
N HIS A 42 -24.36 -4.02 -27.19
CA HIS A 42 -24.90 -3.65 -28.50
C HIS A 42 -26.41 -3.84 -28.60
N PHE A 43 -26.97 -4.89 -28.01
CA PHE A 43 -28.39 -5.15 -28.02
C PHE A 43 -29.17 -4.15 -27.14
N VAL A 44 -28.62 -3.81 -25.97
CA VAL A 44 -29.20 -2.78 -25.08
C VAL A 44 -29.11 -1.39 -25.73
N THR A 45 -27.99 -1.03 -26.34
CA THR A 45 -27.83 0.26 -27.04
C THR A 45 -28.75 0.38 -28.23
N TYR A 46 -28.91 -0.68 -29.03
CA TYR A 46 -29.81 -0.67 -30.20
C TYR A 46 -31.29 -0.60 -29.79
N SER A 47 -31.67 -1.32 -28.74
CA SER A 47 -33.04 -1.29 -28.19
C SER A 47 -33.38 0.07 -27.57
N VAL A 48 -32.41 0.72 -26.94
CA VAL A 48 -32.55 2.06 -26.35
C VAL A 48 -32.65 3.14 -27.43
N LEU A 49 -31.85 3.06 -28.53
CA LEU A 49 -31.94 4.00 -29.65
C LEU A 49 -33.31 3.93 -30.33
N ASN A 50 -33.87 2.74 -30.51
CA ASN A 50 -35.20 2.56 -31.11
C ASN A 50 -36.34 3.03 -30.18
N LEU A 51 -36.14 2.89 -28.84
CA LEU A 51 -37.08 3.43 -27.86
C LEU A 51 -37.03 4.97 -27.81
N PHE A 52 -35.84 5.56 -28.02
CA PHE A 52 -35.66 7.02 -28.07
C PHE A 52 -36.36 7.65 -29.26
N THR A 53 -36.33 7.02 -30.42
CA THR A 53 -37.07 7.48 -31.62
C THR A 53 -38.59 7.35 -31.46
N PHE A 54 -39.07 6.39 -30.71
CA PHE A 54 -40.49 6.22 -30.42
C PHE A 54 -41.00 7.21 -29.37
N LEU A 55 -40.19 7.53 -28.35
CA LEU A 55 -40.57 8.45 -27.25
C LEU A 55 -40.42 9.94 -27.60
N SER A 56 -39.68 10.28 -28.66
CA SER A 56 -39.54 11.69 -29.11
C SER A 56 -40.85 12.34 -29.55
N SER A 57 -41.93 11.59 -29.68
CA SER A 57 -43.26 12.05 -30.00
C SER A 57 -44.18 12.24 -28.77
N TYR A 58 -43.71 11.98 -27.56
CA TYR A 58 -44.48 12.11 -26.33
C TYR A 58 -43.90 13.17 -25.39
N ASP A 59 -44.77 13.69 -24.52
CA ASP A 59 -44.58 14.81 -23.60
C ASP A 59 -43.20 14.86 -22.93
N LYS A 60 -42.58 16.05 -22.93
CA LYS A 60 -41.23 16.33 -22.38
C LYS A 60 -41.00 15.83 -20.94
N ILE A 61 -42.08 15.75 -20.15
CA ILE A 61 -42.02 15.27 -18.76
C ILE A 61 -41.80 13.76 -18.70
N ILE A 62 -42.43 13.00 -19.59
CA ILE A 62 -42.27 11.52 -19.66
C ILE A 62 -40.86 11.20 -20.14
N THR A 63 -40.33 11.94 -21.12
CA THR A 63 -38.98 11.78 -21.62
C THR A 63 -37.94 12.11 -20.52
N TYR A 64 -38.14 13.16 -19.75
CA TYR A 64 -37.26 13.53 -18.64
C TYR A 64 -37.25 12.51 -17.51
N MET A 65 -38.40 11.99 -17.13
CA MET A 65 -38.50 10.93 -16.12
C MET A 65 -37.85 9.63 -16.60
N PHE A 66 -38.01 9.27 -17.88
CA PHE A 66 -37.42 8.07 -18.44
C PHE A 66 -35.90 8.18 -18.53
N VAL A 67 -35.35 9.32 -18.95
CA VAL A 67 -33.90 9.57 -18.98
C VAL A 67 -33.27 9.51 -17.58
N ASN A 68 -33.93 10.05 -16.57
CA ASN A 68 -33.44 10.01 -15.21
C ASN A 68 -33.57 8.62 -14.57
N THR A 69 -34.66 7.91 -14.84
CA THR A 69 -34.83 6.51 -14.40
C THR A 69 -33.79 5.61 -15.09
N PHE A 70 -33.50 5.83 -16.37
CA PHE A 70 -32.49 5.08 -17.10
C PHE A 70 -31.07 5.39 -16.61
N LYS A 71 -30.76 6.66 -16.33
CA LYS A 71 -29.49 7.04 -15.67
C LYS A 71 -29.33 6.39 -14.30
N LEU A 72 -30.41 6.36 -13.52
CA LEU A 72 -30.42 5.70 -12.21
C LEU A 72 -30.25 4.17 -12.33
N LEU A 73 -30.95 3.54 -13.27
CA LEU A 73 -30.85 2.11 -13.54
C LEU A 73 -29.49 1.74 -14.12
N SER A 74 -28.93 2.55 -15.01
CA SER A 74 -27.57 2.38 -15.54
C SER A 74 -26.53 2.55 -14.43
N PHE A 75 -26.71 3.52 -13.55
CA PHE A 75 -25.86 3.73 -12.38
C PHE A 75 -25.98 2.57 -11.36
N LEU A 76 -27.20 2.06 -11.13
CA LEU A 76 -27.45 0.91 -10.28
C LEU A 76 -26.91 -0.40 -10.92
N ALA A 77 -27.10 -0.58 -12.21
CA ALA A 77 -26.53 -1.72 -12.95
C ALA A 77 -24.98 -1.67 -12.96
N PHE A 78 -24.42 -0.49 -13.16
CA PHE A 78 -22.97 -0.25 -13.04
C PHE A 78 -22.46 -0.49 -11.61
N LYS A 79 -23.21 -0.02 -10.60
CA LYS A 79 -22.90 -0.31 -9.20
C LYS A 79 -23.04 -1.80 -8.84
N LEU A 80 -24.03 -2.49 -9.39
CA LEU A 80 -24.24 -3.94 -9.25
C LEU A 80 -23.15 -4.76 -10.00
N LEU A 81 -22.67 -4.30 -11.16
CA LEU A 81 -21.53 -4.90 -11.86
C LEU A 81 -20.24 -4.71 -11.05
N ILE A 82 -20.02 -3.52 -10.50
CA ILE A 82 -18.89 -3.25 -9.59
C ILE A 82 -18.99 -4.10 -8.32
N MET A 83 -20.18 -4.23 -7.73
CA MET A 83 -20.41 -5.05 -6.53
C MET A 83 -20.29 -6.56 -6.79
N LYS A 84 -20.48 -7.03 -8.03
CA LYS A 84 -20.34 -8.45 -8.42
C LYS A 84 -18.91 -8.86 -8.81
N GLY A 85 -17.93 -7.95 -8.68
CA GLY A 85 -16.52 -8.29 -8.85
C GLY A 85 -16.09 -8.63 -10.29
N SER A 86 -16.86 -8.26 -11.31
CA SER A 86 -16.58 -8.66 -12.70
C SER A 86 -16.09 -7.49 -13.57
N PHE A 87 -14.99 -6.85 -13.19
CA PHE A 87 -14.09 -6.23 -14.13
C PHE A 87 -12.78 -7.03 -14.08
N CYS A 88 -12.70 -8.11 -14.87
CA CYS A 88 -11.46 -8.78 -15.18
C CYS A 88 -10.64 -7.86 -16.10
N MET A 89 -9.91 -6.91 -15.52
CA MET A 89 -9.05 -6.00 -16.28
C MET A 89 -7.74 -5.77 -15.55
N PRO A 90 -6.61 -5.76 -16.26
CA PRO A 90 -5.32 -5.44 -15.66
C PRO A 90 -5.30 -4.00 -15.16
N ILE A 91 -4.52 -3.73 -14.09
CA ILE A 91 -4.48 -2.39 -13.47
C ILE A 91 -3.98 -1.30 -14.43
N THR A 92 -3.27 -1.67 -15.50
CA THR A 92 -2.78 -0.75 -16.54
C THR A 92 -3.90 -0.03 -17.28
N GLU A 93 -5.07 -0.66 -17.43
CA GLU A 93 -6.22 -0.06 -18.11
C GLU A 93 -6.80 1.14 -17.35
N ILE A 94 -6.62 1.20 -16.01
CA ILE A 94 -7.03 2.37 -15.23
C ILE A 94 -6.18 3.60 -15.59
N LEU A 95 -4.86 3.43 -15.78
CA LEU A 95 -4.00 4.52 -16.23
C LEU A 95 -4.43 5.04 -17.62
N GLU A 96 -4.76 4.13 -18.53
CA GLU A 96 -5.24 4.51 -19.87
C GLU A 96 -6.59 5.22 -19.83
N ARG A 97 -7.51 4.74 -18.96
CA ARG A 97 -8.76 5.44 -18.71
C ARG A 97 -8.51 6.87 -18.20
N ASN A 98 -7.64 7.02 -17.18
CA ASN A 98 -7.36 8.34 -16.61
C ASN A 98 -6.71 9.28 -17.63
N ALA A 99 -5.79 8.77 -18.46
CA ALA A 99 -5.20 9.57 -19.54
C ALA A 99 -6.24 10.04 -20.58
N ARG A 100 -7.24 9.21 -20.87
CA ARG A 100 -8.33 9.54 -21.80
C ARG A 100 -9.35 10.49 -21.18
N GLU A 101 -9.77 10.26 -19.92
CA GLU A 101 -10.87 10.97 -19.29
C GLU A 101 -10.41 12.23 -18.55
N PHE A 102 -9.20 12.22 -17.99
CA PHE A 102 -8.64 13.28 -17.13
C PHE A 102 -7.25 13.74 -17.62
N GLY A 103 -6.97 13.60 -18.91
CA GLY A 103 -5.62 13.71 -19.48
C GLY A 103 -4.85 14.99 -19.10
N ASN A 104 -5.54 16.12 -19.01
CA ASN A 104 -4.95 17.42 -18.66
C ASN A 104 -4.88 17.69 -17.15
N ASP A 105 -5.52 16.86 -16.34
CA ASP A 105 -5.48 17.02 -14.89
C ASP A 105 -4.14 16.53 -14.34
N VAL A 106 -3.64 17.19 -13.28
CA VAL A 106 -2.41 16.80 -12.61
C VAL A 106 -2.61 15.43 -11.93
N ALA A 107 -1.77 14.47 -12.30
CA ALA A 107 -1.76 13.13 -11.72
C ALA A 107 -0.82 13.03 -10.52
N LEU A 108 0.43 13.51 -10.71
CA LEU A 108 1.50 13.42 -9.73
C LEU A 108 2.21 14.76 -9.56
N VAL A 109 2.52 15.07 -8.33
CA VAL A 109 3.39 16.18 -7.93
C VAL A 109 4.55 15.59 -7.13
N GLU A 110 5.77 16.04 -7.39
CA GLU A 110 6.93 15.78 -6.54
C GLU A 110 7.30 17.08 -5.83
N VAL A 111 7.43 17.00 -4.50
CA VAL A 111 7.88 18.11 -3.65
C VAL A 111 9.15 17.70 -2.92
N ASN A 112 10.22 18.48 -3.09
CA ASN A 112 11.49 18.30 -2.39
C ASN A 112 11.87 19.58 -1.63
N PRO A 113 11.49 19.72 -0.36
CA PRO A 113 11.73 20.93 0.43
C PRO A 113 13.20 21.25 0.70
N GLU A 114 14.10 20.29 0.53
CA GLU A 114 15.53 20.49 0.74
C GLU A 114 16.25 21.09 -0.47
N ILE A 115 15.60 21.09 -1.63
CA ILE A 115 16.16 21.69 -2.84
C ILE A 115 16.02 23.21 -2.78
N ARG A 116 17.12 23.90 -3.01
CA ARG A 116 17.13 25.35 -3.19
C ARG A 116 17.05 25.65 -4.68
N GLU A 117 15.94 26.24 -5.12
CA GLU A 117 15.73 26.71 -6.50
C GLU A 117 16.63 27.89 -6.89
N THR A 118 17.27 28.49 -5.91
CA THR A 118 18.19 29.61 -6.11
C THR A 118 19.55 29.29 -5.51
N ARG A 119 20.58 29.77 -6.13
CA ARG A 119 21.95 29.70 -5.64
C ARG A 119 22.50 31.10 -5.38
N ARG A 120 23.34 31.24 -4.35
CA ARG A 120 24.12 32.46 -4.15
C ARG A 120 25.36 32.37 -5.03
N VAL A 121 25.59 33.40 -5.84
CA VAL A 121 26.76 33.53 -6.70
C VAL A 121 27.47 34.84 -6.32
N THR A 122 28.73 34.75 -5.98
CA THR A 122 29.55 35.94 -5.76
C THR A 122 30.12 36.40 -7.08
N TRP A 123 29.76 37.60 -7.49
CA TRP A 123 30.30 38.23 -8.69
C TRP A 123 30.97 39.55 -8.34
N LYS A 124 32.27 39.61 -8.44
CA LYS A 124 33.07 40.76 -7.94
C LYS A 124 32.78 41.04 -6.47
N GLU A 125 32.23 42.22 -6.16
CA GLU A 125 31.91 42.69 -4.83
C GLU A 125 30.44 42.43 -4.44
N TYR A 126 29.66 41.72 -5.28
CA TYR A 126 28.23 41.54 -5.09
C TYR A 126 27.88 40.07 -4.92
N GLU A 127 26.99 39.79 -3.97
CA GLU A 127 26.27 38.52 -3.91
C GLU A 127 24.98 38.62 -4.74
N LEU A 128 24.81 37.71 -5.66
CA LEU A 128 23.60 37.57 -6.49
C LEU A 128 22.87 36.29 -6.13
N ILE A 129 21.55 36.36 -6.15
CA ILE A 129 20.69 35.17 -6.05
C ILE A 129 20.21 34.86 -7.47
N GLU A 130 20.68 33.76 -8.02
CA GLU A 130 20.31 33.29 -9.35
C GLU A 130 19.39 32.07 -9.27
N PRO A 131 18.46 31.89 -10.24
CA PRO A 131 17.73 30.64 -10.38
C PRO A 131 18.70 29.48 -10.60
N ASN A 132 18.41 28.34 -9.98
CA ASN A 132 19.13 27.10 -10.24
C ASN A 132 18.34 26.28 -11.26
N PRO A 133 18.74 26.21 -12.54
CA PRO A 133 17.95 25.61 -13.60
C PRO A 133 17.83 24.06 -13.48
N VAL A 134 18.68 23.46 -12.65
CA VAL A 134 18.76 21.99 -12.48
C VAL A 134 17.95 21.50 -11.27
N CYS A 135 17.60 22.43 -10.36
CA CYS A 135 16.98 22.09 -9.09
C CYS A 135 15.55 22.64 -9.03
N HIS A 136 14.59 21.77 -8.93
CA HIS A 136 13.17 22.14 -8.81
C HIS A 136 12.63 21.70 -7.46
N TYR A 137 12.17 22.68 -6.66
CA TYR A 137 11.43 22.44 -5.44
C TYR A 137 10.16 21.59 -5.69
N ARG A 138 9.47 21.87 -6.81
CA ARG A 138 8.22 21.25 -7.20
C ARG A 138 8.21 20.93 -8.70
N ARG A 139 7.86 19.69 -9.02
CA ARG A 139 7.61 19.22 -10.40
C ARG A 139 6.26 18.52 -10.45
N GLU A 140 5.61 18.52 -11.62
CA GLU A 140 4.34 17.81 -11.79
C GLU A 140 4.20 17.19 -13.17
N ILE A 141 3.35 16.16 -13.27
CA ILE A 141 2.91 15.56 -14.53
C ILE A 141 1.40 15.35 -14.53
N THR A 142 0.78 15.51 -15.69
CA THR A 142 -0.63 15.20 -15.92
C THR A 142 -0.83 13.71 -16.19
N TRP A 143 -2.09 13.24 -16.18
CA TRP A 143 -2.41 11.86 -16.52
C TRP A 143 -1.99 11.48 -17.94
N SER A 144 -2.12 12.38 -18.93
CA SER A 144 -1.62 12.15 -20.29
C SER A 144 -0.11 11.98 -20.32
N VAL A 145 0.64 12.87 -19.66
CA VAL A 145 2.10 12.79 -19.60
C VAL A 145 2.56 11.54 -18.85
N PHE A 146 1.87 11.18 -17.77
CA PHE A 146 2.14 9.94 -17.03
C PHE A 146 2.01 8.73 -17.98
N ASN A 147 0.88 8.60 -18.66
CA ASN A 147 0.64 7.49 -19.58
C ASN A 147 1.64 7.47 -20.75
N GLU A 148 1.96 8.65 -21.31
CA GLU A 148 2.97 8.78 -22.36
C GLU A 148 4.36 8.28 -21.89
N LYS A 149 4.82 8.71 -20.71
CA LYS A 149 6.10 8.23 -20.13
C LYS A 149 6.08 6.71 -19.92
N ALA A 150 4.98 6.16 -19.40
CA ALA A 150 4.83 4.72 -19.23
C ALA A 150 4.88 3.97 -20.58
N ASN A 151 4.20 4.49 -21.60
CA ASN A 151 4.22 3.90 -22.96
C ASN A 151 5.62 3.95 -23.59
N ARG A 152 6.33 5.08 -23.49
CA ARG A 152 7.70 5.20 -24.01
C ARG A 152 8.64 4.20 -23.36
N PHE A 153 8.54 4.04 -22.05
CA PHE A 153 9.36 3.05 -21.35
C PHE A 153 8.96 1.62 -21.72
N ALA A 154 7.67 1.31 -21.83
CA ALA A 154 7.21 0.01 -22.31
C ALA A 154 7.76 -0.31 -23.72
N ASN A 155 7.69 0.65 -24.65
CA ASN A 155 8.21 0.48 -25.99
C ASN A 155 9.74 0.34 -26.01
N LEU A 156 10.47 1.02 -25.11
CA LEU A 156 11.91 0.79 -24.92
C LEU A 156 12.17 -0.67 -24.48
N LEU A 157 11.47 -1.15 -23.46
CA LEU A 157 11.63 -2.52 -22.95
C LEU A 157 11.38 -3.56 -24.05
N LEU A 158 10.30 -3.40 -24.81
CA LEU A 158 9.97 -4.29 -25.95
C LEU A 158 11.06 -4.24 -27.03
N SER A 159 11.60 -3.07 -27.34
CA SER A 159 12.71 -2.93 -28.31
C SER A 159 14.01 -3.61 -27.85
N ARG A 160 14.17 -3.81 -26.55
CA ARG A 160 15.27 -4.55 -25.92
C ARG A 160 14.98 -6.05 -25.78
N GLY A 161 13.85 -6.52 -26.31
CA GLY A 161 13.48 -7.93 -26.34
C GLY A 161 12.76 -8.42 -25.09
N VAL A 162 12.34 -7.54 -24.18
CA VAL A 162 11.54 -7.89 -22.99
C VAL A 162 10.22 -8.53 -23.42
N LYS A 163 9.86 -9.60 -22.77
CA LYS A 163 8.66 -10.40 -23.02
C LYS A 163 7.79 -10.46 -21.77
N LYS A 164 6.55 -10.88 -21.95
CA LYS A 164 5.65 -11.23 -20.86
C LYS A 164 6.30 -12.27 -19.94
N GLY A 165 6.33 -11.97 -18.64
CA GLY A 165 6.96 -12.81 -17.62
C GLY A 165 8.42 -12.46 -17.28
N ASP A 166 9.12 -11.63 -18.08
CA ASP A 166 10.43 -11.08 -17.73
C ASP A 166 10.33 -10.15 -16.52
N LYS A 167 11.44 -9.85 -15.85
CA LYS A 167 11.43 -9.07 -14.60
C LYS A 167 12.31 -7.83 -14.72
N VAL A 168 11.76 -6.71 -14.28
CA VAL A 168 12.46 -5.41 -14.29
C VAL A 168 12.52 -4.83 -12.88
N GLY A 169 13.75 -4.69 -12.37
CA GLY A 169 14.05 -4.13 -11.05
C GLY A 169 13.91 -2.62 -11.03
N ILE A 170 13.40 -2.07 -9.93
CA ILE A 170 13.28 -0.63 -9.69
C ILE A 170 13.99 -0.30 -8.37
N LEU A 171 15.10 0.44 -8.45
CA LEU A 171 15.88 0.93 -7.30
C LEU A 171 15.95 2.46 -7.36
N LEU A 172 14.85 3.10 -6.95
CA LEU A 172 14.66 4.55 -7.01
C LEU A 172 14.12 5.07 -5.68
N MET A 173 14.53 6.28 -5.30
CA MET A 173 13.79 7.09 -4.33
C MET A 173 12.45 7.53 -4.93
N ASN A 174 11.51 8.01 -4.08
CA ASN A 174 10.28 8.59 -4.59
C ASN A 174 10.59 9.75 -5.53
N CYS A 175 10.15 9.64 -6.79
CA CYS A 175 10.31 10.66 -7.83
C CYS A 175 9.20 10.52 -8.87
N LEU A 176 9.04 11.52 -9.74
CA LEU A 176 8.02 11.50 -10.79
C LEU A 176 8.20 10.36 -11.79
N GLU A 177 9.41 9.84 -11.94
CA GLU A 177 9.75 8.76 -12.87
C GLU A 177 9.35 7.37 -12.33
N TRP A 178 9.22 7.21 -11.01
CA TRP A 178 9.01 5.93 -10.36
C TRP A 178 7.75 5.20 -10.86
N LEU A 179 6.60 5.86 -10.79
CA LEU A 179 5.32 5.27 -11.18
C LEU A 179 5.17 5.08 -12.69
N PRO A 180 5.59 6.02 -13.56
CA PRO A 180 5.66 5.78 -15.01
C PRO A 180 6.53 4.57 -15.38
N ILE A 181 7.67 4.36 -14.71
CA ILE A 181 8.51 3.19 -14.90
C ILE A 181 7.76 1.92 -14.49
N TYR A 182 7.14 1.91 -13.31
CA TYR A 182 6.36 0.78 -12.81
C TYR A 182 5.25 0.38 -13.80
N PHE A 183 4.45 1.34 -14.27
CA PHE A 183 3.38 1.07 -15.24
C PHE A 183 3.91 0.72 -16.63
N GLY A 184 5.04 1.30 -17.03
CA GLY A 184 5.71 0.93 -18.28
C GLY A 184 6.13 -0.54 -18.29
N ILE A 185 6.64 -1.06 -17.17
CA ILE A 185 6.93 -2.49 -17.01
C ILE A 185 5.65 -3.31 -17.15
N LEU A 186 4.61 -2.99 -16.38
CA LEU A 186 3.35 -3.73 -16.39
C LEU A 186 2.70 -3.78 -17.78
N LYS A 187 2.81 -2.71 -18.57
CA LYS A 187 2.27 -2.64 -19.94
C LYS A 187 2.94 -3.59 -20.92
N THR A 188 4.13 -4.10 -20.62
CA THR A 188 4.80 -5.14 -21.43
C THR A 188 4.41 -6.55 -21.03
N GLY A 189 3.68 -6.74 -19.93
CA GLY A 189 3.45 -8.03 -19.28
C GLY A 189 4.65 -8.55 -18.51
N ALA A 190 5.72 -7.75 -18.39
CA ALA A 190 6.82 -8.05 -17.48
C ALA A 190 6.42 -7.71 -16.03
N LEU A 191 7.11 -8.32 -15.07
CA LEU A 191 6.89 -8.14 -13.65
C LEU A 191 7.75 -6.98 -13.13
N ALA A 192 7.13 -6.05 -12.42
CA ALA A 192 7.85 -5.02 -11.70
C ALA A 192 8.44 -5.58 -10.40
N VAL A 193 9.73 -5.31 -10.16
CA VAL A 193 10.48 -5.78 -8.98
C VAL A 193 11.03 -4.59 -8.20
N PRO A 194 10.21 -3.92 -7.37
CA PRO A 194 10.66 -2.82 -6.53
C PRO A 194 11.63 -3.29 -5.44
N LEU A 195 12.79 -2.63 -5.37
CA LEU A 195 13.84 -2.92 -4.39
C LEU A 195 13.86 -1.88 -3.26
N ASN A 196 14.15 -2.32 -2.06
CA ASN A 196 14.32 -1.44 -0.92
C ASN A 196 15.56 -0.54 -1.10
N PHE A 197 15.37 0.76 -1.04
CA PHE A 197 16.44 1.76 -1.22
C PHE A 197 17.55 1.68 -0.14
N ARG A 198 17.37 0.90 0.91
CA ARG A 198 18.38 0.71 1.98
C ARG A 198 19.19 -0.57 1.83
N TYR A 199 18.91 -1.38 0.83
CA TYR A 199 19.68 -2.61 0.60
C TYR A 199 21.16 -2.31 0.38
N THR A 200 22.00 -3.15 0.98
CA THR A 200 23.43 -3.18 0.68
C THR A 200 23.68 -3.71 -0.75
N PRO A 201 24.89 -3.54 -1.32
CA PRO A 201 25.23 -4.14 -2.61
C PRO A 201 24.90 -5.63 -2.68
N GLU A 202 25.24 -6.40 -1.63
CA GLU A 202 24.97 -7.84 -1.57
C GLU A 202 23.48 -8.16 -1.52
N GLU A 203 22.69 -7.38 -0.76
CA GLU A 203 21.24 -7.54 -0.70
C GLU A 203 20.57 -7.18 -2.03
N ILE A 204 21.06 -6.13 -2.73
CA ILE A 204 20.60 -5.78 -4.08
C ILE A 204 20.85 -6.97 -5.01
N LYS A 205 22.10 -7.47 -5.07
CA LYS A 205 22.45 -8.61 -5.91
C LYS A 205 21.62 -9.83 -5.58
N TYR A 206 21.47 -10.17 -4.29
CA TYR A 206 20.66 -11.29 -3.84
C TYR A 206 19.21 -11.19 -4.35
N CYS A 207 18.57 -10.03 -4.21
CA CYS A 207 17.19 -9.82 -4.67
C CYS A 207 17.07 -9.91 -6.20
N LEU A 208 18.04 -9.35 -6.94
CA LEU A 208 18.09 -9.44 -8.40
C LEU A 208 18.24 -10.89 -8.87
N ASP A 209 19.07 -11.68 -8.20
CA ASP A 209 19.30 -13.10 -8.53
C ASP A 209 18.08 -13.96 -8.14
N LEU A 210 17.51 -13.76 -6.95
CA LEU A 210 16.33 -14.49 -6.47
C LEU A 210 15.11 -14.28 -7.38
N ALA A 211 14.88 -13.04 -7.79
CA ALA A 211 13.74 -12.69 -8.65
C ALA A 211 14.06 -12.88 -10.15
N GLU A 212 15.29 -13.31 -10.51
CA GLU A 212 15.73 -13.46 -11.91
C GLU A 212 15.48 -12.19 -12.74
N VAL A 213 15.91 -11.05 -12.19
CA VAL A 213 15.72 -9.75 -12.84
C VAL A 213 16.58 -9.63 -14.09
N ASP A 214 16.00 -9.21 -15.21
CA ASP A 214 16.69 -9.06 -16.50
C ASP A 214 17.22 -7.63 -16.71
N ILE A 215 16.54 -6.64 -16.16
CA ILE A 215 16.86 -5.22 -16.29
C ILE A 215 16.77 -4.56 -14.92
N LEU A 216 17.75 -3.72 -14.55
CA LEU A 216 17.68 -2.87 -13.37
C LEU A 216 17.60 -1.41 -13.77
N VAL A 217 16.57 -0.70 -13.28
CA VAL A 217 16.45 0.76 -13.35
C VAL A 217 16.81 1.35 -12.00
N PHE A 218 17.81 2.26 -11.96
CA PHE A 218 18.28 2.83 -10.70
C PHE A 218 18.55 4.33 -10.79
N GLY A 219 18.55 5.00 -9.63
CA GLY A 219 18.72 6.45 -9.49
C GLY A 219 20.10 6.87 -8.96
N PRO A 220 20.35 8.19 -8.88
CA PRO A 220 21.64 8.75 -8.49
C PRO A 220 22.09 8.38 -7.09
N GLU A 221 21.14 8.18 -6.18
CA GLU A 221 21.41 7.82 -4.78
C GLU A 221 22.05 6.41 -4.64
N PHE A 222 22.02 5.63 -5.72
CA PHE A 222 22.44 4.23 -5.71
C PHE A 222 23.69 3.93 -6.55
N ILE A 223 24.28 4.95 -7.21
CA ILE A 223 25.43 4.76 -8.12
C ILE A 223 26.54 3.94 -7.44
N GLY A 224 27.02 4.35 -6.26
CA GLY A 224 28.11 3.65 -5.59
C GLY A 224 27.81 2.19 -5.24
N ARG A 225 26.57 1.91 -4.77
CA ARG A 225 26.17 0.54 -4.44
C ARG A 225 25.97 -0.34 -5.67
N VAL A 226 25.48 0.22 -6.77
CA VAL A 226 25.33 -0.52 -8.04
C VAL A 226 26.68 -0.70 -8.71
N GLU A 227 27.57 0.31 -8.67
CA GLU A 227 28.93 0.23 -9.21
C GLU A 227 29.76 -0.89 -8.58
N GLU A 228 29.66 -1.06 -7.26
CA GLU A 228 30.36 -2.12 -6.52
C GLU A 228 30.06 -3.54 -7.02
N ILE A 229 28.83 -3.76 -7.53
CA ILE A 229 28.38 -5.06 -8.05
C ILE A 229 28.21 -5.07 -9.58
N ALA A 230 28.52 -3.96 -10.27
CA ALA A 230 28.20 -3.79 -11.69
C ALA A 230 28.85 -4.86 -12.58
N ASP A 231 30.11 -5.21 -12.34
CA ASP A 231 30.81 -6.24 -13.10
C ASP A 231 30.18 -7.63 -13.00
N GLU A 232 29.50 -7.90 -11.89
CA GLU A 232 28.82 -9.17 -11.68
C GLU A 232 27.42 -9.18 -12.29
N ILE A 233 26.64 -8.10 -12.09
CA ILE A 233 25.25 -8.05 -12.51
C ILE A 233 25.07 -7.70 -13.98
N SER A 234 25.96 -6.91 -14.60
CA SER A 234 25.87 -6.49 -16.01
C SER A 234 26.15 -7.59 -17.02
N LYS A 235 26.76 -8.70 -16.60
CA LYS A 235 27.00 -9.85 -17.48
C LYS A 235 25.74 -10.42 -18.13
N ASN A 236 24.61 -10.36 -17.39
CA ASN A 236 23.34 -10.94 -17.81
C ASN A 236 22.16 -9.95 -17.67
N ARG A 237 22.43 -8.66 -17.41
CA ARG A 237 21.38 -7.66 -17.16
C ARG A 237 21.71 -6.34 -17.85
N LEU A 238 20.66 -5.64 -18.30
CA LEU A 238 20.76 -4.25 -18.72
C LEU A 238 20.59 -3.34 -17.50
N LEU A 239 21.37 -2.26 -17.47
CA LEU A 239 21.33 -1.27 -16.39
C LEU A 239 20.88 0.07 -16.96
N PHE A 240 19.73 0.58 -16.54
CA PHE A 240 19.19 1.89 -16.93
C PHE A 240 19.31 2.88 -15.77
N TYR A 241 19.87 4.02 -16.05
CA TYR A 241 20.07 5.07 -15.07
C TYR A 241 19.11 6.24 -15.27
N VAL A 242 18.41 6.61 -14.20
CA VAL A 242 17.49 7.77 -14.14
C VAL A 242 18.21 8.92 -13.45
N GLY A 243 18.56 9.95 -14.18
CA GLY A 243 19.29 11.12 -13.68
C GLY A 243 20.20 11.73 -14.72
N GLU A 244 20.86 12.86 -14.42
CA GLU A 244 21.63 13.62 -15.41
C GLU A 244 22.99 13.00 -15.74
N ASN A 245 23.76 12.66 -14.73
CA ASN A 245 25.13 12.18 -14.86
C ASN A 245 25.17 10.65 -14.93
N CYS A 246 24.81 10.09 -16.08
CA CYS A 246 24.78 8.64 -16.28
C CYS A 246 26.17 8.04 -16.14
N PRO A 247 26.39 7.05 -15.26
CA PRO A 247 27.65 6.35 -15.13
C PRO A 247 27.94 5.50 -16.38
N SER A 248 29.22 5.25 -16.65
CA SER A 248 29.67 4.56 -17.88
C SER A 248 29.19 3.11 -17.97
N PHE A 249 28.84 2.48 -16.86
CA PHE A 249 28.34 1.10 -16.80
C PHE A 249 26.84 0.97 -17.02
N ALA A 250 26.11 2.08 -17.24
CA ALA A 250 24.66 2.08 -17.45
C ALA A 250 24.24 2.89 -18.67
N GLU A 251 23.01 2.70 -19.12
CA GLU A 251 22.40 3.45 -20.22
C GLU A 251 21.44 4.53 -19.67
N HIS A 252 21.46 5.70 -20.29
CA HIS A 252 20.69 6.85 -19.81
C HIS A 252 19.20 6.73 -20.14
N TYR A 253 18.36 6.51 -19.12
CA TYR A 253 16.93 6.30 -19.24
C TYR A 253 16.21 7.38 -20.08
N ASP A 254 16.40 8.68 -19.73
CA ASP A 254 15.67 9.77 -20.38
C ASP A 254 16.01 9.91 -21.86
N ARG A 255 17.30 9.72 -22.23
CA ARG A 255 17.74 9.78 -23.64
C ARG A 255 17.16 8.64 -24.46
N LEU A 256 17.08 7.44 -23.88
CA LEU A 256 16.53 6.28 -24.56
C LEU A 256 15.02 6.39 -24.73
N THR A 257 14.31 6.75 -23.69
CA THR A 257 12.84 6.85 -23.71
C THR A 257 12.35 8.00 -24.59
N ALA A 258 13.09 9.13 -24.67
CA ALA A 258 12.72 10.27 -25.51
C ALA A 258 12.52 9.90 -27.00
N ASN A 259 13.26 8.90 -27.49
CA ASN A 259 13.18 8.44 -28.87
C ASN A 259 12.18 7.30 -29.11
N CYS A 260 11.52 6.80 -28.05
CA CYS A 260 10.54 5.72 -28.17
C CYS A 260 9.14 6.26 -28.47
N ALA A 261 8.32 5.42 -29.13
CA ALA A 261 6.92 5.73 -29.39
C ALA A 261 6.14 5.94 -28.07
N SER A 262 5.26 6.94 -28.05
CA SER A 262 4.36 7.23 -26.92
C SER A 262 3.03 6.49 -27.01
N THR A 263 2.80 5.73 -28.09
CA THR A 263 1.60 4.92 -28.26
C THR A 263 1.61 3.71 -27.34
N THR A 264 0.44 3.33 -26.83
CA THR A 264 0.27 2.13 -26.01
C THR A 264 0.71 0.88 -26.79
N PRO A 265 1.62 0.07 -26.25
CA PRO A 265 1.97 -1.20 -26.88
C PRO A 265 0.78 -2.18 -26.79
N TYR A 266 0.57 -2.93 -27.87
CA TYR A 266 -0.48 -3.96 -27.87
C TYR A 266 0.05 -5.26 -27.29
N ILE A 267 -0.22 -5.47 -26.00
CA ILE A 267 0.09 -6.72 -25.29
C ILE A 267 -1.22 -7.22 -24.67
N GLU A 268 -1.58 -8.46 -24.95
CA GLU A 268 -2.78 -9.08 -24.34
C GLU A 268 -2.48 -9.42 -22.89
N LEU A 269 -3.14 -8.72 -21.96
CA LEU A 269 -3.05 -8.91 -20.53
C LEU A 269 -4.41 -9.22 -19.94
N THR A 270 -4.41 -10.05 -18.90
CA THR A 270 -5.55 -10.36 -18.05
C THR A 270 -5.28 -9.97 -16.61
N ASP A 271 -6.27 -9.96 -15.75
CA ASP A 271 -6.12 -9.77 -14.31
C ASP A 271 -5.41 -10.95 -13.61
N GLU A 272 -5.43 -12.14 -14.20
CA GLU A 272 -4.74 -13.33 -13.70
C GLU A 272 -3.22 -13.31 -13.98
N ASP A 273 -2.75 -12.47 -14.91
CA ASP A 273 -1.33 -12.39 -15.25
C ASP A 273 -0.50 -11.85 -14.07
N ASP A 274 0.68 -12.45 -13.88
CA ASP A 274 1.66 -11.98 -12.90
C ASP A 274 2.08 -10.53 -13.19
N ALA A 275 2.18 -9.72 -12.14
CA ALA A 275 2.40 -8.28 -12.28
C ALA A 275 3.62 -7.76 -11.52
N ALA A 276 3.87 -8.26 -10.31
CA ALA A 276 4.95 -7.74 -9.50
C ALA A 276 5.51 -8.76 -8.51
N ILE A 277 6.80 -8.61 -8.19
CA ILE A 277 7.47 -9.31 -7.09
C ILE A 277 7.90 -8.27 -6.06
N TYR A 278 7.42 -8.42 -4.82
CA TYR A 278 7.82 -7.60 -3.69
C TYR A 278 8.68 -8.41 -2.73
N PHE A 279 9.47 -7.70 -1.92
CA PHE A 279 10.31 -8.33 -0.92
C PHE A 279 9.81 -8.02 0.48
N SER A 280 9.64 -9.06 1.30
CA SER A 280 9.43 -8.90 2.74
C SER A 280 10.76 -8.95 3.47
N SER A 281 10.82 -8.31 4.64
CA SER A 281 11.92 -8.52 5.58
C SER A 281 11.84 -9.94 6.12
N GLY A 282 12.58 -10.87 5.52
CA GLY A 282 12.63 -12.26 5.97
C GLY A 282 13.07 -12.36 7.43
N THR A 283 12.52 -13.33 8.13
CA THR A 283 12.92 -13.64 9.53
C THR A 283 14.27 -14.35 9.60
N THR A 284 14.78 -14.82 8.46
CA THR A 284 16.03 -15.58 8.30
C THR A 284 17.23 -14.73 7.87
N GLY A 285 17.06 -13.40 7.79
CA GLY A 285 18.12 -12.46 7.40
C GLY A 285 18.04 -11.99 5.95
N PHE A 286 17.60 -12.81 5.01
CA PHE A 286 17.41 -12.43 3.61
C PHE A 286 15.92 -12.25 3.25
N PRO A 287 15.57 -11.29 2.36
CA PRO A 287 14.20 -11.08 1.93
C PRO A 287 13.60 -12.27 1.18
N LYS A 288 12.28 -12.52 1.39
CA LYS A 288 11.51 -13.44 0.56
C LYS A 288 10.85 -12.69 -0.59
N ALA A 289 10.84 -13.29 -1.77
CA ALA A 289 10.19 -12.74 -2.97
C ALA A 289 8.71 -13.15 -3.00
N ILE A 290 7.81 -12.19 -3.09
CA ILE A 290 6.36 -12.35 -3.01
C ILE A 290 5.74 -12.01 -4.36
N LEU A 291 5.10 -12.97 -5.00
CA LEU A 291 4.50 -12.80 -6.32
C LEU A 291 3.04 -12.37 -6.23
N HIS A 292 2.70 -11.33 -6.97
CA HIS A 292 1.36 -10.80 -7.11
C HIS A 292 0.95 -10.66 -8.58
N ASN A 293 -0.34 -10.88 -8.87
CA ASN A 293 -0.96 -10.69 -10.17
C ASN A 293 -1.68 -9.34 -10.28
N HIS A 294 -2.22 -9.01 -11.46
CA HIS A 294 -2.96 -7.77 -11.69
C HIS A 294 -4.26 -7.69 -10.87
N GLU A 295 -4.94 -8.83 -10.60
CA GLU A 295 -6.15 -8.85 -9.77
C GLU A 295 -5.87 -8.33 -8.36
N SER A 296 -4.78 -8.77 -7.74
CA SER A 296 -4.41 -8.33 -6.39
C SER A 296 -4.10 -6.83 -6.33
N LEU A 297 -3.42 -6.29 -7.36
CA LEU A 297 -3.16 -4.85 -7.47
C LEU A 297 -4.46 -4.05 -7.64
N MET A 298 -5.36 -4.52 -8.50
CA MET A 298 -6.67 -3.91 -8.72
C MET A 298 -7.53 -3.95 -7.46
N HIS A 299 -7.50 -5.09 -6.74
CA HIS A 299 -8.24 -5.22 -5.49
C HIS A 299 -7.76 -4.22 -4.43
N ALA A 300 -6.45 -4.02 -4.30
CA ALA A 300 -5.87 -3.00 -3.42
C ALA A 300 -6.42 -1.60 -3.72
N ALA A 301 -6.50 -1.21 -4.99
CA ALA A 301 -7.09 0.07 -5.39
C ALA A 301 -8.56 0.21 -4.96
N ARG A 302 -9.34 -0.86 -5.08
CA ARG A 302 -10.76 -0.89 -4.66
C ARG A 302 -10.92 -0.81 -3.14
N VAL A 303 -10.04 -1.46 -2.39
CA VAL A 303 -10.03 -1.38 -0.92
C VAL A 303 -9.85 0.06 -0.48
N GLU A 304 -8.84 0.77 -1.00
CA GLU A 304 -8.57 2.16 -0.67
C GLU A 304 -9.74 3.08 -1.01
N GLN A 305 -10.27 2.96 -2.22
CA GLN A 305 -11.42 3.76 -2.63
C GLN A 305 -12.64 3.53 -1.72
N ASN A 306 -12.93 2.27 -1.38
CA ASN A 306 -14.09 1.94 -0.54
C ASN A 306 -13.96 2.48 0.88
N HIS A 307 -12.81 2.25 1.52
CA HIS A 307 -12.65 2.57 2.94
C HIS A 307 -12.38 4.04 3.20
N HIS A 308 -11.64 4.71 2.32
CA HIS A 308 -11.36 6.14 2.46
C HIS A 308 -12.41 7.04 1.81
N GLY A 309 -13.38 6.45 1.07
CA GLY A 309 -14.34 7.19 0.28
C GLY A 309 -13.64 8.18 -0.65
N GLN A 310 -12.52 7.73 -1.26
CA GLN A 310 -11.69 8.59 -2.08
C GLN A 310 -12.38 8.93 -3.40
N THR A 311 -12.39 10.20 -3.74
CA THR A 311 -12.99 10.76 -4.94
C THR A 311 -11.93 11.47 -5.81
N LYS A 312 -12.34 11.95 -6.97
CA LYS A 312 -11.45 12.68 -7.88
C LYS A 312 -10.95 14.01 -7.30
N GLU A 313 -11.71 14.62 -6.40
CA GLU A 313 -11.41 15.91 -5.76
C GLU A 313 -10.38 15.76 -4.65
N ASP A 314 -10.10 14.54 -4.20
CA ASP A 314 -9.11 14.30 -3.16
C ASP A 314 -7.68 14.51 -3.67
N VAL A 315 -6.81 14.87 -2.74
CA VAL A 315 -5.36 14.98 -2.96
C VAL A 315 -4.65 14.14 -1.90
N PHE A 316 -4.00 13.08 -2.34
CA PHE A 316 -3.29 12.15 -1.46
C PHE A 316 -1.83 12.57 -1.27
N LEU A 317 -1.37 12.70 -0.03
CA LEU A 317 0.04 12.90 0.29
C LEU A 317 0.73 11.56 0.58
N CYS A 318 1.66 11.17 -0.29
CA CYS A 318 2.49 9.98 -0.18
C CYS A 318 3.89 10.37 0.30
N ILE A 319 4.21 10.03 1.54
CA ILE A 319 5.53 10.25 2.16
C ILE A 319 6.35 8.96 2.15
N PRO A 320 5.77 7.80 2.54
CA PRO A 320 6.52 6.55 2.58
C PRO A 320 7.04 6.10 1.21
N PRO A 321 8.10 5.28 1.18
CA PRO A 321 8.73 4.87 -0.09
C PRO A 321 7.82 3.99 -0.95
N LEU A 322 7.76 4.27 -2.24
CA LEU A 322 6.91 3.55 -3.22
C LEU A 322 7.32 2.10 -3.47
N TYR A 323 8.55 1.68 -3.12
CA TYR A 323 8.92 0.27 -3.20
C TYR A 323 8.10 -0.59 -2.22
N HIS A 324 7.63 0.00 -1.12
CA HIS A 324 6.83 -0.68 -0.12
C HIS A 324 5.39 -0.86 -0.60
N THR A 325 4.83 -2.05 -0.42
CA THR A 325 3.45 -2.36 -0.84
C THR A 325 2.44 -1.39 -0.26
N GLY A 326 2.54 -1.05 1.03
CA GLY A 326 1.62 -0.13 1.70
C GLY A 326 1.56 1.25 1.05
N ALA A 327 2.71 1.91 0.80
CA ALA A 327 2.74 3.23 0.17
C ALA A 327 2.08 3.23 -1.19
N LYS A 328 2.42 2.24 -2.00
CA LYS A 328 1.92 2.15 -3.37
C LYS A 328 0.45 1.82 -3.42
N MET A 329 -0.04 0.92 -2.59
CA MET A 329 -1.47 0.61 -2.62
C MET A 329 -2.34 1.78 -2.14
N HIS A 330 -1.87 2.59 -1.19
CA HIS A 330 -2.58 3.82 -0.84
C HIS A 330 -2.60 4.80 -2.02
N TRP A 331 -1.51 4.88 -2.79
CA TRP A 331 -1.51 5.64 -4.04
C TRP A 331 -2.50 5.06 -5.07
N PHE A 332 -2.73 3.74 -5.09
CA PHE A 332 -3.73 3.14 -5.99
C PHE A 332 -5.15 3.69 -5.77
N GLY A 333 -5.47 4.20 -4.58
CA GLY A 333 -6.70 4.97 -4.35
C GLY A 333 -6.79 6.21 -5.24
N SER A 334 -5.68 6.94 -5.42
CA SER A 334 -5.62 8.07 -6.37
C SER A 334 -5.70 7.60 -7.82
N LEU A 335 -5.07 6.49 -8.16
CA LEU A 335 -5.16 5.91 -9.49
C LEU A 335 -6.61 5.57 -9.87
N ILE A 336 -7.33 4.82 -9.00
CA ILE A 336 -8.70 4.37 -9.31
C ILE A 336 -9.71 5.51 -9.35
N SER A 337 -9.54 6.54 -8.53
CA SER A 337 -10.40 7.74 -8.50
C SER A 337 -10.04 8.79 -9.55
N GLY A 338 -8.85 8.71 -10.16
CA GLY A 338 -8.32 9.72 -11.07
C GLY A 338 -7.88 11.00 -10.35
N SER A 339 -7.62 10.93 -9.04
CA SER A 339 -7.26 12.07 -8.20
C SER A 339 -5.75 12.36 -8.22
N LYS A 340 -5.38 13.58 -7.80
CA LYS A 340 -3.99 14.01 -7.66
C LYS A 340 -3.30 13.32 -6.49
N ALA A 341 -2.04 12.96 -6.65
CA ALA A 341 -1.18 12.53 -5.54
C ALA A 341 0.11 13.37 -5.48
N VAL A 342 0.62 13.57 -4.28
CA VAL A 342 1.84 14.32 -4.00
C VAL A 342 2.88 13.39 -3.38
N LEU A 343 4.06 13.32 -3.97
CA LEU A 343 5.22 12.60 -3.48
C LEU A 343 6.11 13.58 -2.71
N LEU A 344 6.16 13.46 -1.41
CA LEU A 344 7.01 14.32 -0.57
C LEU A 344 8.34 13.64 -0.28
N LYS A 345 9.43 14.35 -0.52
CA LYS A 345 10.78 13.98 -0.06
C LYS A 345 11.05 14.64 1.28
N GLY A 346 11.34 13.82 2.30
CA GLY A 346 11.57 14.31 3.67
C GLY A 346 10.35 14.15 4.58
N VAL A 347 10.63 14.06 5.88
CA VAL A 347 9.65 13.68 6.91
C VAL A 347 9.55 14.70 8.04
N LYS A 348 10.24 15.84 7.94
CA LYS A 348 10.18 16.88 8.98
C LYS A 348 8.76 17.43 9.11
N PRO A 349 8.29 17.73 10.34
CA PRO A 349 6.95 18.26 10.57
C PRO A 349 6.59 19.47 9.71
N GLU A 350 7.50 20.44 9.58
CA GLU A 350 7.27 21.61 8.75
C GLU A 350 7.13 21.28 7.26
N PHE A 351 7.85 20.28 6.75
CA PHE A 351 7.75 19.86 5.34
C PHE A 351 6.40 19.23 5.05
N ILE A 352 5.92 18.39 5.98
CA ILE A 352 4.61 17.74 5.87
C ILE A 352 3.50 18.78 5.88
N LEU A 353 3.50 19.69 6.87
CA LEU A 353 2.45 20.67 7.04
C LEU A 353 2.44 21.73 5.92
N ASP A 354 3.63 22.17 5.46
CA ASP A 354 3.75 23.10 4.34
C ASP A 354 3.22 22.47 3.04
N THR A 355 3.57 21.20 2.79
CA THR A 355 3.09 20.47 1.60
C THR A 355 1.58 20.24 1.66
N VAL A 356 1.03 19.86 2.82
CA VAL A 356 -0.43 19.73 3.01
C VAL A 356 -1.13 21.05 2.70
N SER A 357 -0.58 22.16 3.21
CA SER A 357 -1.14 23.50 3.03
C SER A 357 -1.09 23.95 1.56
N ARG A 358 0.07 23.85 0.91
CA ARG A 358 0.29 24.34 -0.47
C ARG A 358 -0.38 23.49 -1.53
N GLU A 359 -0.25 22.16 -1.43
CA GLU A 359 -0.80 21.24 -2.40
C GLU A 359 -2.27 20.89 -2.12
N LYS A 360 -2.84 21.42 -1.01
CA LYS A 360 -4.23 21.18 -0.60
C LYS A 360 -4.54 19.70 -0.37
N CYS A 361 -3.61 18.99 0.30
CA CYS A 361 -3.79 17.58 0.55
C CYS A 361 -5.00 17.32 1.47
N THR A 362 -5.82 16.36 1.10
CA THR A 362 -7.06 15.99 1.80
C THR A 362 -6.91 14.68 2.59
N ILE A 363 -6.04 13.79 2.12
CA ILE A 363 -5.71 12.51 2.73
C ILE A 363 -4.19 12.46 2.93
N VAL A 364 -3.75 12.22 4.15
CA VAL A 364 -2.31 12.11 4.48
C VAL A 364 -2.07 10.77 5.15
N TRP A 365 -1.13 9.99 4.62
CA TRP A 365 -0.68 8.78 5.26
C TRP A 365 0.59 9.04 6.07
N LEU A 366 0.47 8.84 7.38
CA LEU A 366 1.56 9.00 8.34
C LEU A 366 2.00 7.64 8.90
N LEU A 367 3.27 7.53 9.21
CA LEU A 367 3.75 6.53 10.16
C LEU A 367 3.54 7.06 11.59
N VAL A 368 3.39 6.16 12.55
CA VAL A 368 3.20 6.54 13.96
C VAL A 368 4.27 7.51 14.47
N PRO A 369 5.59 7.33 14.22
CA PRO A 369 6.60 8.30 14.63
C PRO A 369 6.39 9.70 14.04
N TRP A 370 6.02 9.80 12.76
CA TRP A 370 5.83 11.11 12.12
C TRP A 370 4.63 11.88 12.68
N ALA A 371 3.56 11.15 13.03
CA ALA A 371 2.43 11.77 13.73
C ALA A 371 2.84 12.27 15.13
N GLN A 372 3.70 11.52 15.82
CA GLN A 372 4.27 11.91 17.10
C GLN A 372 5.15 13.15 16.95
N ASP A 373 6.09 13.14 15.98
CA ASP A 373 7.00 14.24 15.70
C ASP A 373 6.24 15.55 15.39
N ILE A 374 5.13 15.48 14.62
CA ILE A 374 4.27 16.64 14.35
C ILE A 374 3.69 17.22 15.64
N LEU A 375 3.16 16.37 16.52
CA LEU A 375 2.58 16.82 17.78
C LEU A 375 3.65 17.39 18.72
N ASP A 376 4.83 16.79 18.77
CA ASP A 376 5.94 17.26 19.60
C ASP A 376 6.47 18.62 19.11
N ALA A 377 6.57 18.82 17.79
CA ALA A 377 6.97 20.10 17.19
C ALA A 377 5.94 21.21 17.44
N ILE A 378 4.64 20.88 17.54
CA ILE A 378 3.59 21.82 17.90
C ILE A 378 3.67 22.19 19.39
N ASP A 379 3.82 21.20 20.27
CA ASP A 379 3.87 21.40 21.72
C ASP A 379 5.14 22.18 22.15
N SER A 380 6.27 21.95 21.47
CA SER A 380 7.52 22.70 21.70
C SER A 380 7.50 24.12 21.12
N GLY A 381 6.53 24.45 20.26
CA GLY A 381 6.46 25.73 19.55
C GLY A 381 7.39 25.84 18.34
N GLU A 382 8.08 24.78 17.94
CA GLU A 382 8.86 24.71 16.71
C GLU A 382 7.96 24.93 15.49
N VAL A 383 6.76 24.35 15.51
CA VAL A 383 5.73 24.53 14.50
C VAL A 383 4.57 25.35 15.03
N THR A 384 4.19 26.39 14.27
CA THR A 384 3.01 27.23 14.54
C THR A 384 1.92 26.95 13.53
N LEU A 385 0.83 26.28 13.92
CA LEU A 385 -0.23 25.84 13.01
C LEU A 385 -0.91 26.95 12.22
N SER A 386 -1.01 28.18 12.78
CA SER A 386 -1.63 29.32 12.08
C SER A 386 -0.89 29.76 10.81
N LYS A 387 0.31 29.24 10.55
CA LYS A 387 1.05 29.47 9.29
C LYS A 387 0.56 28.60 8.14
N TYR A 388 -0.23 27.57 8.41
CA TYR A 388 -0.63 26.56 7.43
C TYR A 388 -2.14 26.55 7.27
N GLU A 389 -2.61 26.37 6.04
CA GLU A 389 -4.01 26.13 5.74
C GLU A 389 -4.26 24.63 5.67
N LEU A 390 -4.92 24.08 6.70
CA LEU A 390 -5.09 22.64 6.91
C LEU A 390 -6.58 22.21 6.92
N SER A 391 -7.51 23.14 6.70
CA SER A 391 -8.96 22.88 6.80
C SER A 391 -9.47 21.82 5.81
N GLN A 392 -8.79 21.65 4.67
CA GLN A 392 -9.10 20.65 3.66
C GLN A 392 -8.59 19.24 4.02
N TRP A 393 -7.68 19.10 4.98
CA TRP A 393 -7.16 17.81 5.43
C TRP A 393 -8.25 17.07 6.20
N ARG A 394 -8.94 16.17 5.51
CA ARG A 394 -10.10 15.44 6.05
C ARG A 394 -9.76 14.13 6.74
N LEU A 395 -8.68 13.45 6.31
CA LEU A 395 -8.33 12.12 6.78
C LEU A 395 -6.83 12.01 7.10
N MET A 396 -6.53 11.66 8.34
CA MET A 396 -5.24 11.16 8.77
C MET A 396 -5.29 9.63 8.77
N HIS A 397 -4.68 9.00 7.77
CA HIS A 397 -4.46 7.57 7.76
C HIS A 397 -3.11 7.26 8.41
N ILE A 398 -3.09 6.33 9.35
CA ILE A 398 -1.88 6.03 10.13
C ILE A 398 -1.73 4.51 10.29
N GLY A 399 -0.49 4.01 10.17
CA GLY A 399 -0.29 2.57 10.25
C GLY A 399 1.18 2.16 10.23
N ALA A 400 1.41 0.99 9.64
CA ALA A 400 2.68 0.27 9.58
C ALA A 400 3.15 -0.34 10.93
N GLN A 401 2.56 0.06 12.04
CA GLN A 401 2.76 -0.51 13.38
C GLN A 401 1.50 -0.29 14.24
N PRO A 402 1.36 -0.93 15.41
CA PRO A 402 0.26 -0.66 16.33
C PRO A 402 0.15 0.83 16.65
N VAL A 403 -1.07 1.36 16.63
CA VAL A 403 -1.34 2.78 16.87
C VAL A 403 -1.74 2.99 18.32
N PRO A 404 -0.96 3.74 19.12
CA PRO A 404 -1.27 3.98 20.53
C PRO A 404 -2.56 4.81 20.67
N PRO A 405 -3.50 4.40 21.53
CA PRO A 405 -4.70 5.20 21.82
C PRO A 405 -4.40 6.62 22.33
N SER A 406 -3.33 6.78 23.10
CA SER A 406 -2.89 8.08 23.61
C SER A 406 -2.48 9.05 22.50
N LEU A 407 -1.83 8.55 21.44
CA LEU A 407 -1.46 9.35 20.27
C LEU A 407 -2.70 9.91 19.58
N ILE A 408 -3.72 9.10 19.35
CA ILE A 408 -4.95 9.54 18.70
C ILE A 408 -5.74 10.50 19.57
N ALA A 409 -5.79 10.27 20.89
CA ALA A 409 -6.40 11.21 21.83
C ALA A 409 -5.70 12.58 21.83
N ARG A 410 -4.36 12.61 21.73
CA ARG A 410 -3.58 13.85 21.60
C ARG A 410 -3.82 14.49 20.23
N TRP A 411 -3.81 13.72 19.14
CA TRP A 411 -4.09 14.20 17.78
C TRP A 411 -5.44 14.91 17.68
N LYS A 412 -6.49 14.31 18.25
CA LYS A 412 -7.84 14.91 18.26
C LYS A 412 -7.95 16.22 19.00
N LYS A 413 -7.12 16.48 20.01
CA LYS A 413 -7.08 17.78 20.69
C LYS A 413 -6.53 18.87 19.77
N VAL A 414 -5.56 18.55 18.93
CA VAL A 414 -4.91 19.48 18.00
C VAL A 414 -5.71 19.62 16.70
N PHE A 415 -6.21 18.49 16.17
CA PHE A 415 -6.93 18.40 14.90
C PHE A 415 -8.32 17.78 15.09
N PRO A 416 -9.28 18.47 15.73
CA PRO A 416 -10.59 17.89 16.10
C PRO A 416 -11.44 17.47 14.90
N ASN A 417 -11.24 18.10 13.74
CA ASN A 417 -12.02 17.84 12.52
C ASN A 417 -11.44 16.74 11.63
N HIS A 418 -10.21 16.28 11.89
CA HIS A 418 -9.62 15.20 11.11
C HIS A 418 -10.31 13.88 11.44
N LYS A 419 -10.70 13.17 10.40
CA LYS A 419 -11.03 11.75 10.53
C LYS A 419 -9.73 10.96 10.72
N TYR A 420 -9.86 9.85 11.43
CA TYR A 420 -8.78 8.93 11.69
C TYR A 420 -9.14 7.56 11.14
N ASP A 421 -8.18 6.91 10.54
CA ASP A 421 -8.32 5.53 10.12
C ASP A 421 -6.98 4.80 10.21
N THR A 422 -7.06 3.50 10.39
CA THR A 422 -5.93 2.57 10.33
C THR A 422 -6.34 1.30 9.64
N ASN A 423 -5.37 0.55 9.13
CA ASN A 423 -5.61 -0.75 8.56
C ASN A 423 -4.46 -1.70 8.85
N TYR A 424 -4.72 -2.97 8.63
CA TYR A 424 -3.76 -4.05 8.76
C TYR A 424 -3.63 -4.82 7.45
N GLY A 425 -2.43 -5.21 7.15
CA GLY A 425 -2.07 -6.10 6.07
C GLY A 425 -0.58 -6.36 6.01
N LEU A 426 -0.19 -7.19 5.07
CA LEU A 426 1.18 -7.68 4.86
C LEU A 426 1.58 -7.46 3.40
N SER A 427 2.86 -7.60 3.09
CA SER A 427 3.31 -7.65 1.69
C SER A 427 2.66 -8.82 0.95
N GLU A 428 2.42 -9.94 1.64
CA GLU A 428 1.75 -11.15 1.16
C GLU A 428 0.24 -10.93 0.87
N SER A 429 -0.34 -9.83 1.34
CA SER A 429 -1.72 -9.40 1.02
C SER A 429 -1.76 -8.11 0.20
N ILE A 430 -0.68 -7.80 -0.51
CA ILE A 430 -0.42 -6.56 -1.29
C ILE A 430 -0.46 -5.28 -0.45
N GLY A 431 -0.29 -5.37 0.84
CA GLY A 431 -0.29 -4.26 1.77
C GLY A 431 -1.54 -4.23 2.64
N PRO A 432 -1.86 -3.07 3.22
CA PRO A 432 -2.95 -2.92 4.17
C PRO A 432 -4.34 -3.12 3.53
N GLY A 433 -5.35 -3.22 4.37
CA GLY A 433 -6.74 -3.27 3.95
C GLY A 433 -7.40 -4.64 4.00
N CYS A 434 -6.70 -5.73 4.37
CA CYS A 434 -7.38 -6.99 4.66
C CYS A 434 -8.16 -6.95 5.97
N VAL A 435 -7.74 -6.11 6.92
CA VAL A 435 -8.52 -5.69 8.09
C VAL A 435 -8.50 -4.16 8.17
N HIS A 436 -9.63 -3.53 8.42
CA HIS A 436 -9.78 -2.08 8.34
C HIS A 436 -10.64 -1.54 9.49
N LEU A 437 -10.16 -0.49 10.18
CA LEU A 437 -10.89 0.11 11.29
C LEU A 437 -12.12 0.90 10.80
N GLY A 438 -11.94 1.70 9.75
CA GLY A 438 -12.94 2.59 9.21
C GLY A 438 -13.04 3.91 9.96
N MET A 439 -13.28 4.98 9.22
CA MET A 439 -13.27 6.36 9.70
C MET A 439 -14.33 6.67 10.79
N ASP A 440 -15.36 5.85 10.89
CA ASP A 440 -16.48 6.05 11.81
C ASP A 440 -16.34 5.23 13.12
N ASN A 441 -15.22 4.49 13.28
CA ASN A 441 -14.98 3.60 14.43
C ASN A 441 -13.85 4.11 15.33
N ILE A 442 -13.74 5.40 15.49
CA ILE A 442 -12.64 6.03 16.24
C ILE A 442 -12.67 5.75 17.76
N ASP A 443 -13.78 5.29 18.29
CA ASP A 443 -13.92 4.78 19.67
C ASP A 443 -13.23 3.42 19.87
N LYS A 444 -12.91 2.71 18.78
CA LYS A 444 -12.18 1.42 18.78
C LYS A 444 -10.67 1.57 18.53
N VAL A 445 -10.08 2.71 18.91
CA VAL A 445 -8.63 2.93 18.79
C VAL A 445 -7.86 1.83 19.51
N GLY A 446 -6.83 1.29 18.83
CA GLY A 446 -6.10 0.09 19.28
C GLY A 446 -6.51 -1.18 18.54
N ALA A 447 -7.74 -1.24 18.04
CA ALA A 447 -8.14 -2.28 17.08
C ALA A 447 -7.54 -2.01 15.69
N ILE A 448 -7.26 -3.08 14.95
CA ILE A 448 -6.95 -2.99 13.52
C ILE A 448 -8.22 -2.96 12.65
N GLY A 449 -9.37 -3.27 13.22
CA GLY A 449 -10.67 -3.17 12.58
C GLY A 449 -11.38 -4.48 12.33
N LYS A 450 -12.15 -4.54 11.24
CA LYS A 450 -12.90 -5.71 10.76
C LYS A 450 -12.41 -6.09 9.36
N ALA A 451 -12.88 -7.23 8.85
CA ALA A 451 -12.57 -7.63 7.46
C ALA A 451 -12.78 -6.47 6.49
N GLY A 452 -11.75 -6.15 5.72
CA GLY A 452 -11.79 -5.11 4.69
C GLY A 452 -12.68 -5.47 3.50
N PHE A 453 -12.88 -4.51 2.59
CA PHE A 453 -13.69 -4.72 1.39
C PHE A 453 -13.18 -5.93 0.57
N GLY A 454 -14.06 -6.92 0.34
CA GLY A 454 -13.73 -8.13 -0.41
C GLY A 454 -12.85 -9.14 0.34
N TRP A 455 -12.50 -8.90 1.59
CA TRP A 455 -11.73 -9.80 2.44
C TRP A 455 -12.60 -10.64 3.36
N LYS A 456 -12.06 -11.79 3.75
CA LYS A 456 -12.56 -12.63 4.84
C LYS A 456 -11.44 -12.79 5.85
N VAL A 457 -11.81 -12.82 7.14
CA VAL A 457 -10.88 -13.04 8.25
C VAL A 457 -11.39 -14.17 9.15
N LYS A 458 -10.47 -14.87 9.78
CA LYS A 458 -10.73 -15.80 10.87
C LYS A 458 -9.52 -15.83 11.81
N ILE A 459 -9.75 -16.20 13.06
CA ILE A 459 -8.70 -16.41 14.05
C ILE A 459 -8.72 -17.90 14.41
N VAL A 460 -7.55 -18.57 14.37
CA VAL A 460 -7.46 -20.02 14.50
C VAL A 460 -6.47 -20.44 15.61
N ASP A 461 -6.73 -21.61 16.20
CA ASP A 461 -5.80 -22.29 17.09
C ASP A 461 -4.65 -22.97 16.31
N ASP A 462 -3.70 -23.60 17.01
CA ASP A 462 -2.57 -24.31 16.39
C ASP A 462 -3.00 -25.53 15.55
N LYS A 463 -4.24 -26.02 15.73
CA LYS A 463 -4.82 -27.09 14.92
C LYS A 463 -5.55 -26.58 13.68
N GLY A 464 -5.67 -25.25 13.52
CA GLY A 464 -6.37 -24.60 12.42
C GLY A 464 -7.88 -24.46 12.63
N ASN A 465 -8.41 -24.77 13.82
CA ASN A 465 -9.81 -24.56 14.15
C ASN A 465 -10.06 -23.10 14.53
N THR A 466 -11.18 -22.54 14.08
CA THR A 466 -11.59 -21.20 14.49
C THR A 466 -11.81 -21.13 15.99
N VAL A 467 -11.14 -20.19 16.66
CA VAL A 467 -11.29 -19.96 18.12
C VAL A 467 -12.61 -19.27 18.42
N LYS A 468 -13.03 -19.31 19.68
CA LYS A 468 -14.19 -18.54 20.12
C LYS A 468 -13.83 -17.05 20.20
N ARG A 469 -14.84 -16.21 20.05
CA ARG A 469 -14.68 -14.76 20.25
C ARG A 469 -14.12 -14.49 21.64
N GLY A 470 -13.14 -13.62 21.72
CA GLY A 470 -12.41 -13.31 22.95
C GLY A 470 -11.19 -14.21 23.21
N GLU A 471 -11.03 -15.33 22.49
CA GLU A 471 -9.83 -16.17 22.56
C GLU A 471 -8.75 -15.67 21.58
N VAL A 472 -7.49 -15.85 21.97
CA VAL A 472 -6.33 -15.50 21.13
C VAL A 472 -5.99 -16.66 20.22
N GLY A 473 -5.73 -16.35 18.94
CA GLY A 473 -5.28 -17.29 17.94
C GLY A 473 -4.54 -16.60 16.81
N GLU A 474 -4.09 -17.36 15.81
CA GLU A 474 -3.44 -16.83 14.61
C GLU A 474 -4.48 -16.21 13.66
N LEU A 475 -4.24 -14.95 13.27
CA LEU A 475 -5.06 -14.26 12.28
C LEU A 475 -4.81 -14.86 10.88
N CYS A 476 -5.89 -15.27 10.23
CA CYS A 476 -5.86 -15.72 8.85
C CYS A 476 -6.76 -14.84 7.98
N VAL A 477 -6.28 -14.51 6.79
CA VAL A 477 -7.03 -13.67 5.83
C VAL A 477 -7.19 -14.36 4.48
N LYS A 478 -8.30 -14.09 3.79
CA LYS A 478 -8.58 -14.62 2.45
C LYS A 478 -9.28 -13.57 1.61
N GLY A 479 -8.77 -13.33 0.42
CA GLY A 479 -9.33 -12.36 -0.53
C GLY A 479 -8.49 -12.24 -1.79
N PRO A 480 -8.93 -11.46 -2.80
CA PRO A 480 -8.22 -11.32 -4.07
C PRO A 480 -6.84 -10.70 -3.95
N GLY A 481 -6.56 -9.98 -2.86
CA GLY A 481 -5.24 -9.38 -2.59
C GLY A 481 -4.19 -10.35 -2.05
N VAL A 482 -4.53 -11.63 -1.77
CA VAL A 482 -3.55 -12.62 -1.32
C VAL A 482 -2.56 -12.92 -2.44
N MET A 483 -1.27 -13.01 -2.09
CA MET A 483 -0.19 -13.34 -3.02
C MET A 483 -0.45 -14.64 -3.78
N THR A 484 0.09 -14.72 -4.98
CA THR A 484 0.10 -15.98 -5.76
C THR A 484 0.97 -17.03 -5.05
N CYS A 485 2.20 -16.66 -4.67
CA CYS A 485 3.13 -17.54 -3.96
C CYS A 485 4.34 -16.75 -3.43
N TYR A 486 5.17 -17.40 -2.62
CA TYR A 486 6.58 -17.00 -2.51
C TYR A 486 7.32 -17.51 -3.75
N TYR A 487 7.86 -16.59 -4.52
CA TYR A 487 8.55 -16.91 -5.77
C TYR A 487 9.76 -17.81 -5.51
N ARG A 488 9.82 -18.97 -6.18
CA ARG A 488 10.84 -20.01 -6.03
C ARG A 488 10.94 -20.64 -4.63
N ASP A 489 9.93 -20.45 -3.78
CA ASP A 489 9.87 -21.10 -2.47
C ASP A 489 8.53 -21.81 -2.26
N PRO A 490 8.33 -22.99 -2.89
CA PRO A 490 7.09 -23.75 -2.77
C PRO A 490 6.85 -24.28 -1.35
N LYS A 491 7.93 -24.50 -0.57
CA LYS A 491 7.81 -24.94 0.82
C LYS A 491 7.21 -23.84 1.68
N ALA A 492 7.80 -22.64 1.67
CA ALA A 492 7.25 -21.52 2.43
C ALA A 492 5.83 -21.16 1.95
N THR A 493 5.54 -21.30 0.64
CA THR A 493 4.20 -21.09 0.10
C THR A 493 3.20 -22.06 0.72
N ALA A 494 3.47 -23.36 0.75
CA ALA A 494 2.60 -24.38 1.31
C ALA A 494 2.41 -24.24 2.83
N GLU A 495 3.42 -23.76 3.55
CA GLU A 495 3.35 -23.47 4.98
C GLU A 495 2.41 -22.30 5.28
N THR A 496 2.41 -21.28 4.41
CA THR A 496 1.73 -20.00 4.62
C THR A 496 0.35 -19.93 3.97
N LEU A 497 0.17 -20.55 2.79
CA LEU A 497 -1.10 -20.58 2.06
C LEU A 497 -1.76 -21.96 2.16
N LYS A 498 -2.95 -22.02 2.80
CA LYS A 498 -3.73 -23.26 2.96
C LYS A 498 -5.18 -22.99 2.57
N ASP A 499 -5.69 -23.70 1.58
CA ASP A 499 -7.07 -23.57 1.07
C ASP A 499 -7.47 -22.13 0.71
N GLY A 500 -6.52 -21.36 0.19
CA GLY A 500 -6.68 -19.95 -0.16
C GLY A 500 -6.72 -19.00 1.04
N TRP A 501 -6.40 -19.48 2.24
CA TRP A 501 -6.17 -18.66 3.42
C TRP A 501 -4.67 -18.38 3.60
N LEU A 502 -4.35 -17.12 3.77
CA LEU A 502 -3.03 -16.66 4.21
C LEU A 502 -2.96 -16.71 5.74
N PHE A 503 -2.09 -17.56 6.26
CA PHE A 503 -1.72 -17.62 7.67
C PHE A 503 -0.68 -16.54 7.93
N THR A 504 -1.06 -15.50 8.69
CA THR A 504 -0.27 -14.26 8.77
C THR A 504 0.93 -14.35 9.70
N GLY A 505 0.92 -15.30 10.63
CA GLY A 505 1.87 -15.38 11.73
C GLY A 505 1.67 -14.30 12.79
N ASP A 506 0.59 -13.52 12.72
CA ASP A 506 0.22 -12.53 13.74
C ASP A 506 -0.90 -13.10 14.62
N MET A 507 -0.71 -13.00 15.94
CA MET A 507 -1.70 -13.41 16.94
C MET A 507 -2.70 -12.27 17.13
N ALA A 508 -3.97 -12.61 17.17
CA ALA A 508 -5.06 -11.66 17.28
C ALA A 508 -6.19 -12.17 18.18
N GLN A 509 -7.03 -11.24 18.60
CA GLN A 509 -8.24 -11.49 19.39
C GLN A 509 -9.37 -10.64 18.82
N GLU A 510 -10.59 -11.19 18.75
CA GLU A 510 -11.79 -10.48 18.31
C GLU A 510 -12.63 -10.10 19.55
N ASP A 511 -13.06 -8.83 19.65
CA ASP A 511 -13.96 -8.37 20.71
C ASP A 511 -15.43 -8.74 20.42
N GLU A 512 -16.34 -8.41 21.35
CA GLU A 512 -17.76 -8.72 21.25
C GLU A 512 -18.44 -8.03 20.06
N ASP A 513 -17.94 -6.88 19.63
CA ASP A 513 -18.43 -6.11 18.49
C ASP A 513 -17.82 -6.56 17.15
N GLY A 514 -16.90 -7.54 17.17
CA GLY A 514 -16.24 -8.09 15.99
C GLY A 514 -15.04 -7.28 15.51
N PHE A 515 -14.48 -6.41 16.36
CA PHE A 515 -13.21 -5.73 16.08
C PHE A 515 -12.02 -6.59 16.49
N ILE A 516 -11.01 -6.58 15.63
CA ILE A 516 -9.81 -7.39 15.78
C ILE A 516 -8.70 -6.54 16.38
N TYR A 517 -8.05 -7.07 17.39
CA TYR A 517 -6.88 -6.50 18.06
C TYR A 517 -5.69 -7.42 17.82
N LEU A 518 -4.57 -6.87 17.38
CA LEU A 518 -3.31 -7.61 17.35
C LEU A 518 -2.80 -7.78 18.78
N VAL A 519 -2.41 -8.99 19.09
CA VAL A 519 -1.84 -9.32 20.41
C VAL A 519 -0.33 -9.36 20.33
N ASP A 520 0.22 -10.08 19.35
CA ASP A 520 1.66 -10.12 19.06
C ASP A 520 1.95 -10.89 17.75
N ARG A 521 3.24 -11.06 17.43
CA ARG A 521 3.72 -12.01 16.44
C ARG A 521 3.84 -13.40 17.07
N LYS A 522 3.36 -14.44 16.39
CA LYS A 522 3.46 -15.84 16.86
C LYS A 522 4.88 -16.22 17.27
N LYS A 523 5.87 -15.79 16.49
CA LYS A 523 7.31 -16.00 16.75
C LYS A 523 7.90 -15.13 17.85
N ASP A 524 7.21 -14.07 18.26
CA ASP A 524 7.67 -13.12 19.28
C ASP A 524 7.04 -13.39 20.65
N VAL A 525 6.02 -14.29 20.71
CA VAL A 525 5.43 -14.75 21.97
C VAL A 525 6.51 -15.37 22.85
N ILE A 526 6.59 -14.90 24.10
CA ILE A 526 7.54 -15.39 25.10
C ILE A 526 6.87 -16.48 25.90
N ILE A 527 7.44 -17.66 25.93
CA ILE A 527 6.91 -18.80 26.72
C ILE A 527 7.66 -18.88 28.04
N SER A 528 7.07 -18.33 29.08
CA SER A 528 7.66 -18.26 30.42
C SER A 528 6.92 -19.12 31.40
N GLY A 529 7.55 -20.17 31.88
CA GLY A 529 6.95 -21.10 32.87
C GLY A 529 5.65 -21.78 32.38
N GLY A 530 5.49 -21.93 31.06
CA GLY A 530 4.29 -22.49 30.42
C GLY A 530 3.19 -21.47 30.11
N GLU A 531 3.38 -20.20 30.47
CA GLU A 531 2.47 -19.12 30.17
C GLU A 531 2.93 -18.34 28.93
N ASN A 532 2.01 -18.00 28.04
CA ASN A 532 2.27 -17.15 26.88
C ASN A 532 2.26 -15.67 27.27
N LEU A 533 3.41 -15.03 27.19
CA LEU A 533 3.54 -13.58 27.37
C LEU A 533 3.58 -12.92 26.00
N TYR A 534 2.78 -11.90 25.84
CA TYR A 534 2.69 -11.12 24.61
C TYR A 534 3.45 -9.79 24.79
N PRO A 535 4.65 -9.67 24.20
CA PRO A 535 5.49 -8.47 24.30
C PRO A 535 4.76 -7.16 24.07
N VAL A 536 3.91 -7.08 23.05
CA VAL A 536 3.18 -5.85 22.71
C VAL A 536 2.34 -5.32 23.89
N GLN A 537 1.72 -6.21 24.68
CA GLN A 537 0.93 -5.78 25.85
C GLN A 537 1.79 -5.15 26.95
N ILE A 538 3.01 -5.65 27.11
CA ILE A 538 3.97 -5.12 28.09
C ILE A 538 4.55 -3.80 27.56
N GLU A 539 4.87 -3.74 26.27
CA GLU A 539 5.38 -2.55 25.60
C GLU A 539 4.37 -1.39 25.66
N ASP A 540 3.09 -1.65 25.37
CA ASP A 540 2.05 -0.61 25.42
C ASP A 540 1.85 -0.07 26.84
N PHE A 541 1.94 -0.93 27.84
CA PHE A 541 1.89 -0.50 29.22
C PHE A 541 3.11 0.38 29.57
N LEU A 542 4.32 -0.05 29.20
CA LEU A 542 5.56 0.70 29.48
C LEU A 542 5.60 2.04 28.74
N ARG A 543 5.09 2.13 27.50
CA ARG A 543 5.00 3.41 26.76
C ARG A 543 4.13 4.46 27.45
N SER A 544 3.29 4.09 28.40
CA SER A 544 2.51 5.05 29.19
C SER A 544 3.32 5.75 30.28
N HIS A 545 4.58 5.36 30.49
CA HIS A 545 5.47 5.99 31.47
C HIS A 545 6.14 7.23 30.89
N ASP A 546 6.10 8.35 31.63
CA ASP A 546 6.52 9.68 31.16
C ASP A 546 7.99 9.75 30.68
N ALA A 547 8.88 8.98 31.29
CA ALA A 547 10.30 8.95 30.95
C ALA A 547 10.64 8.09 29.72
N ILE A 548 9.74 7.22 29.28
CA ILE A 548 10.00 6.28 28.19
C ILE A 548 9.72 6.96 26.84
N ARG A 549 10.72 6.97 25.97
CA ARG A 549 10.58 7.36 24.57
C ARG A 549 10.02 6.21 23.76
N ASP A 550 10.63 5.03 23.90
CA ASP A 550 10.16 3.78 23.26
C ASP A 550 10.63 2.55 24.02
N VAL A 551 10.02 1.41 23.73
CA VAL A 551 10.33 0.14 24.39
C VAL A 551 10.14 -1.03 23.44
N ALA A 552 11.01 -2.03 23.56
CA ALA A 552 10.89 -3.34 22.93
C ALA A 552 11.03 -4.44 23.97
N VAL A 553 10.11 -5.39 23.98
CA VAL A 553 10.18 -6.55 24.88
C VAL A 553 10.54 -7.79 24.10
N ILE A 554 11.54 -8.55 24.59
CA ILE A 554 12.00 -9.81 24.00
C ILE A 554 12.10 -10.90 25.07
N GLY A 555 12.01 -12.17 24.65
CA GLY A 555 12.34 -13.31 25.50
C GLY A 555 13.85 -13.47 25.63
N LEU A 556 14.35 -13.59 26.84
CA LEU A 556 15.71 -14.05 27.12
C LEU A 556 15.66 -15.48 27.67
N PRO A 557 16.64 -16.34 27.35
CA PRO A 557 16.69 -17.69 27.88
C PRO A 557 16.77 -17.70 29.41
N ASP A 558 15.99 -18.57 30.02
CA ASP A 558 16.03 -18.83 31.45
C ASP A 558 16.02 -20.35 31.71
N GLN A 559 16.89 -20.82 32.59
CA GLN A 559 17.05 -22.25 32.86
C GLN A 559 15.81 -22.89 33.50
N ARG A 560 15.03 -22.12 34.27
CA ARG A 560 13.87 -22.62 35.03
C ARG A 560 12.56 -22.39 34.29
N LEU A 561 12.41 -21.22 33.64
CA LEU A 561 11.16 -20.79 33.03
C LEU A 561 11.11 -21.00 31.53
N GLY A 562 12.23 -21.44 30.92
CA GLY A 562 12.43 -21.48 29.47
C GLY A 562 12.81 -20.11 28.93
N GLU A 563 11.94 -19.13 29.04
CA GLU A 563 12.20 -17.73 28.71
C GLU A 563 11.71 -16.79 29.82
N ILE A 564 12.35 -15.62 29.91
CA ILE A 564 11.89 -14.49 30.73
C ILE A 564 11.73 -13.26 29.87
N ALA A 565 10.76 -12.41 30.18
CA ALA A 565 10.59 -11.14 29.49
C ALA A 565 11.66 -10.12 29.91
N ALA A 566 12.36 -9.53 28.92
CA ALA A 566 13.27 -8.40 29.11
C ALA A 566 12.76 -7.20 28.34
N ALA A 567 12.64 -6.04 29.00
CA ALA A 567 12.27 -4.79 28.39
C ALA A 567 13.53 -3.98 28.04
N ILE A 568 13.75 -3.73 26.77
CA ILE A 568 14.76 -2.80 26.25
C ILE A 568 14.09 -1.45 26.11
N ILE A 569 14.58 -0.44 26.82
CA ILE A 569 13.93 0.86 26.98
C ILE A 569 14.85 1.97 26.47
N GLU A 570 14.32 2.79 25.58
CA GLU A 570 14.91 4.05 25.16
C GLU A 570 14.25 5.18 25.96
N LEU A 571 15.05 5.91 26.76
CA LEU A 571 14.57 7.02 27.56
C LEU A 571 14.49 8.32 26.75
N LYS A 572 13.61 9.24 27.13
CA LYS A 572 13.61 10.61 26.63
C LYS A 572 14.86 11.34 27.14
N PRO A 573 15.48 12.21 26.33
CA PRO A 573 16.76 12.86 26.67
C PRO A 573 16.78 13.58 28.02
N ASP A 574 15.67 14.22 28.40
CA ASP A 574 15.60 15.07 29.61
C ASP A 574 14.83 14.38 30.77
N HIS A 575 14.60 13.08 30.68
CA HIS A 575 13.85 12.33 31.68
C HIS A 575 14.65 11.10 32.16
N PRO A 576 15.68 11.29 32.99
CA PRO A 576 16.42 10.16 33.55
C PRO A 576 15.47 9.29 34.41
N CYS A 577 15.62 7.99 34.31
CA CYS A 577 14.82 7.02 35.05
C CYS A 577 15.69 5.80 35.38
N THR A 578 15.50 5.23 36.55
CA THR A 578 16.25 4.05 36.98
C THR A 578 15.50 2.74 36.72
N GLU A 579 16.22 1.61 36.79
CA GLU A 579 15.61 0.28 36.66
C GLU A 579 14.59 0.05 37.79
N GLU A 580 14.88 0.49 38.99
CA GLU A 580 14.00 0.36 40.16
C GLU A 580 12.68 1.10 39.98
N GLU A 581 12.73 2.30 39.41
CA GLU A 581 11.54 3.13 39.12
C GLU A 581 10.66 2.44 38.06
N ILE A 582 11.24 1.92 36.98
CA ILE A 582 10.50 1.15 35.97
C ILE A 582 9.93 -0.13 36.57
N MET A 583 10.71 -0.86 37.37
CA MET A 583 10.24 -2.08 38.05
C MET A 583 9.11 -1.78 39.05
N ALA A 584 9.16 -0.66 39.77
CA ALA A 584 8.08 -0.19 40.62
C ALA A 584 6.82 0.16 39.80
N PHE A 585 6.97 0.80 38.66
CA PHE A 585 5.87 1.07 37.74
C PHE A 585 5.23 -0.24 37.24
N CYS A 586 6.04 -1.26 36.92
CA CYS A 586 5.60 -2.57 36.50
C CYS A 586 4.80 -3.35 37.58
N GLN A 587 4.80 -2.91 38.85
CA GLN A 587 3.94 -3.54 39.88
C GLN A 587 2.43 -3.43 39.54
N LYS A 588 2.05 -2.47 38.70
CA LYS A 588 0.67 -2.33 38.19
C LYS A 588 0.27 -3.41 37.19
N LEU A 589 1.25 -4.12 36.60
CA LEU A 589 0.99 -5.29 35.75
C LEU A 589 0.72 -6.54 36.60
N PRO A 590 -0.09 -7.48 36.05
CA PRO A 590 -0.17 -8.82 36.62
C PRO A 590 1.22 -9.44 36.77
N ARG A 591 1.46 -10.17 37.86
CA ARG A 591 2.80 -10.65 38.21
C ARG A 591 3.50 -11.41 37.08
N TYR A 592 2.78 -12.25 36.35
CA TYR A 592 3.33 -13.07 35.28
C TYR A 592 3.74 -12.24 34.04
N LYS A 593 3.16 -11.04 33.86
CA LYS A 593 3.50 -10.10 32.72
C LYS A 593 4.63 -9.15 33.06
N ARG A 594 5.13 -9.11 34.31
CA ARG A 594 6.18 -8.16 34.67
C ARG A 594 7.50 -8.56 34.01
N PRO A 595 8.21 -7.63 33.34
CA PRO A 595 9.56 -7.91 32.89
C PRO A 595 10.45 -8.35 34.05
N HIS A 596 11.29 -9.35 33.81
CA HIS A 596 12.29 -9.81 34.77
C HIS A 596 13.60 -9.01 34.66
N LYS A 597 13.79 -8.33 33.55
CA LYS A 597 14.98 -7.55 33.27
C LYS A 597 14.64 -6.25 32.53
N ILE A 598 15.25 -5.13 32.94
CA ILE A 598 15.21 -3.84 32.27
C ILE A 598 16.58 -3.57 31.68
N ILE A 599 16.63 -3.09 30.44
CA ILE A 599 17.89 -2.74 29.75
C ILE A 599 17.66 -1.39 29.09
N PHE A 600 18.44 -0.38 29.47
CA PHE A 600 18.41 0.92 28.79
C PHE A 600 19.34 0.89 27.59
N ALA A 601 18.79 1.05 26.39
CA ALA A 601 19.53 1.07 25.13
C ALA A 601 18.71 1.65 23.99
N ASP A 602 19.39 2.05 22.91
CA ASP A 602 18.73 2.43 21.67
C ASP A 602 18.01 1.25 21.02
N ILE A 603 16.83 1.52 20.46
CA ILE A 603 16.00 0.50 19.83
C ILE A 603 16.20 0.52 18.31
N PRO A 604 16.77 -0.54 17.72
CA PRO A 604 16.99 -0.61 16.28
C PRO A 604 15.67 -0.70 15.53
N ARG A 605 15.55 0.11 14.46
CA ARG A 605 14.38 0.16 13.60
C ARG A 605 14.76 -0.07 12.15
N ASN A 606 13.88 -0.74 11.46
CA ASN A 606 13.99 -0.89 10.02
C ASN A 606 13.59 0.41 9.29
N PRO A 607 13.78 0.46 7.95
CA PRO A 607 13.44 1.62 7.12
C PRO A 607 12.00 2.12 7.21
N THR A 608 11.08 1.23 7.57
CA THR A 608 9.65 1.57 7.75
C THR A 608 9.30 1.96 9.18
N GLY A 609 10.32 2.17 10.04
CA GLY A 609 10.14 2.55 11.45
C GLY A 609 9.80 1.39 12.38
N LYS A 610 9.70 0.14 11.89
CA LYS A 610 9.39 -1.04 12.71
C LYS A 610 10.59 -1.46 13.55
N ILE A 611 10.36 -1.78 14.81
CA ILE A 611 11.37 -2.31 15.72
C ILE A 611 11.93 -3.63 15.19
N GLU A 612 13.25 -3.76 15.16
CA GLU A 612 13.95 -4.97 14.72
C GLU A 612 14.27 -5.90 15.91
N LYS A 613 13.25 -6.53 16.49
CA LYS A 613 13.42 -7.50 17.60
C LYS A 613 14.44 -8.62 17.29
N PRO A 614 14.57 -9.12 16.04
CA PRO A 614 15.64 -10.09 15.73
C PRO A 614 17.06 -9.57 16.01
N LYS A 615 17.34 -8.28 15.74
CA LYS A 615 18.64 -7.67 16.09
C LYS A 615 18.83 -7.61 17.61
N LEU A 616 17.79 -7.22 18.35
CA LEU A 616 17.85 -7.19 19.81
C LEU A 616 18.10 -8.59 20.39
N ARG A 617 17.42 -9.63 19.87
CA ARG A 617 17.67 -11.01 20.28
C ARG A 617 19.11 -11.44 20.01
N LYS A 618 19.66 -11.10 18.83
CA LYS A 618 21.05 -11.40 18.50
C LYS A 618 22.02 -10.73 19.48
N ILE A 619 21.76 -9.51 19.90
CA ILE A 619 22.59 -8.76 20.85
C ILE A 619 22.53 -9.37 22.26
N TYR A 620 21.31 -9.69 22.75
CA TYR A 620 21.09 -10.00 24.17
C TYR A 620 20.95 -11.50 24.48
N CYS A 621 20.65 -12.35 23.48
CA CYS A 621 20.49 -13.81 23.69
C CYS A 621 21.73 -14.62 23.24
N GLY A 622 22.66 -14.03 22.49
CA GLY A 622 23.81 -14.73 21.89
C GLY A 622 23.43 -15.66 20.72
N GLU A 623 24.42 -16.19 20.00
CA GLU A 623 24.20 -17.01 18.79
C GLU A 623 23.55 -18.38 19.05
N SER A 624 23.50 -18.85 20.31
CA SER A 624 23.03 -20.21 20.66
C SER A 624 21.52 -20.45 20.49
N LEU A 625 20.70 -19.41 20.35
CA LEU A 625 19.24 -19.51 20.22
C LEU A 625 18.69 -19.29 18.81
N VAL A 626 19.47 -18.68 17.93
CA VAL A 626 19.09 -18.53 16.51
C VAL A 626 18.94 -19.89 15.83
N ALA A 627 19.67 -20.90 16.30
CA ALA A 627 19.63 -22.27 15.75
C ALA A 627 18.38 -23.09 16.17
N LYS A 628 17.70 -22.77 17.29
CA LYS A 628 16.52 -23.53 17.74
C LYS A 628 15.20 -23.13 17.06
N GLN A 629 15.12 -21.93 16.50
CA GLN A 629 13.91 -21.45 15.80
C GLN A 629 13.84 -21.89 14.33
N ASN A 630 14.92 -22.48 13.78
CA ASN A 630 14.94 -23.03 12.41
C ASN A 630 14.49 -24.49 12.31
N HIS A 631 14.08 -25.10 13.41
CA HIS A 631 13.70 -26.54 13.50
C HIS A 631 12.37 -26.77 14.23
N GLY A 632 11.51 -25.72 14.31
CA GLY A 632 10.16 -25.87 14.87
C GLY A 632 9.07 -25.62 13.85
#